data_325504edace0d226c05c3505367f3daf
#
_entry.id   325504edace0d226c05c3505367f3daf
#
_cell.length_a   1.000
_cell.length_b   1.000
_cell.length_c   1.000
_cell.angle_alpha   90.00
_cell.angle_beta   90.00
_cell.angle_gamma   90.00
#
_symmetry.space_group_name_H-M   'P 1'
#
loop_
_entity.id
_entity.type
_entity.pdbx_description
1 polymer ?
#
loop_
_entity_poly.entity_id
_entity_poly.type
_entity_poly.pdbx_seq_one_letter_code
_entity_poly.pdbx_strand_id
1 'polypeptide(L)'
;MSSTIYQQRINTVLDYIEEHLDSKLTLQTLSNAGCLSKYHFHRVFKAITGETVHDYIKRTKMEKVSRALALHHTKSLTDIAFDMGYNSSANFSRDVSLYFDKSPSQIRSEMKPHSVSIHDEIKSSISFKGVEKLNNKRILYTRIHNGYKADIIRETFASLCAWAMYYFKSRIGEQLIGIGYDDPDFAPL
;
A
#
# COMPACT_ATOMS: atom_id res chain seq x y z
N MET A 1 12.08 -17.80 17.75
CA MET A 1 12.26 -18.36 16.38
C MET A 1 10.95 -18.53 15.61
N SER A 2 9.85 -19.01 16.20
CA SER A 2 8.56 -19.19 15.47
C SER A 2 7.94 -17.90 14.93
N SER A 3 8.04 -16.77 15.64
CA SER A 3 7.44 -15.49 15.23
C SER A 3 7.98 -14.98 13.88
N THR A 4 9.28 -15.08 13.65
CA THR A 4 9.94 -14.61 12.42
C THR A 4 9.48 -15.40 11.17
N ILE A 5 9.26 -16.70 11.30
CA ILE A 5 8.80 -17.55 10.19
C ILE A 5 7.35 -17.18 9.79
N TYR A 6 6.48 -16.96 10.77
CA TYR A 6 5.10 -16.55 10.48
C TYR A 6 5.06 -15.15 9.87
N GLN A 7 5.89 -14.23 10.34
CA GLN A 7 6.02 -12.91 9.74
C GLN A 7 6.40 -12.99 8.25
N GLN A 8 7.42 -13.79 7.92
CA GLN A 8 7.83 -14.00 6.53
C GLN A 8 6.70 -14.58 5.67
N ARG A 9 6.00 -15.60 6.18
CA ARG A 9 4.88 -16.22 5.47
C ARG A 9 3.73 -15.24 5.22
N ILE A 10 3.41 -14.42 6.21
CA ILE A 10 2.36 -13.40 6.04
C ILE A 10 2.84 -12.31 5.08
N ASN A 11 4.09 -11.87 5.13
CA ASN A 11 4.62 -10.92 4.15
C ASN A 11 4.47 -11.45 2.71
N THR A 12 4.76 -12.74 2.47
CA THR A 12 4.51 -13.38 1.17
C THR A 12 3.04 -13.31 0.75
N VAL A 13 2.12 -13.49 1.70
CA VAL A 13 0.68 -13.35 1.42
C VAL A 13 0.30 -11.91 1.12
N LEU A 14 0.86 -10.95 1.84
CA LEU A 14 0.60 -9.53 1.60
C LEU A 14 1.09 -9.11 0.22
N ASP A 15 2.29 -9.54 -0.19
CA ASP A 15 2.81 -9.33 -1.55
C ASP A 15 1.87 -9.94 -2.60
N TYR A 16 1.43 -11.18 -2.37
CA TYR A 16 0.49 -11.84 -3.26
C TYR A 16 -0.85 -11.11 -3.39
N ILE A 17 -1.39 -10.59 -2.29
CA ILE A 17 -2.62 -9.79 -2.32
C ILE A 17 -2.43 -8.53 -3.15
N GLU A 18 -1.35 -7.78 -2.94
CA GLU A 18 -1.06 -6.54 -3.66
C GLU A 18 -0.91 -6.74 -5.17
N GLU A 19 -0.30 -7.84 -5.58
CA GLU A 19 -0.10 -8.21 -6.99
C GLU A 19 -1.40 -8.66 -7.67
N HIS A 20 -2.41 -9.14 -6.91
CA HIS A 20 -3.60 -9.80 -7.46
C HIS A 20 -4.92 -9.15 -7.01
N LEU A 21 -4.90 -7.85 -6.65
CA LEU A 21 -6.11 -7.12 -6.22
C LEU A 21 -7.20 -7.00 -7.29
N ASP A 22 -6.84 -7.15 -8.54
CA ASP A 22 -7.75 -7.16 -9.70
C ASP A 22 -8.42 -8.52 -9.94
N SER A 23 -7.98 -9.55 -9.26
CA SER A 23 -8.45 -10.93 -9.43
C SER A 23 -9.22 -11.44 -8.21
N LYS A 24 -9.82 -12.63 -8.34
CA LYS A 24 -10.55 -13.26 -7.23
C LYS A 24 -9.58 -13.90 -6.25
N LEU A 25 -9.36 -13.23 -5.13
CA LEU A 25 -8.61 -13.76 -4.00
C LEU A 25 -9.50 -14.68 -3.15
N THR A 26 -9.08 -15.92 -2.98
CA THR A 26 -9.79 -16.88 -2.12
C THR A 26 -8.96 -17.23 -0.89
N LEU A 27 -9.64 -17.61 0.20
CA LEU A 27 -8.95 -18.08 1.40
C LEU A 27 -8.00 -19.24 1.11
N GLN A 28 -8.36 -20.12 0.16
CA GLN A 28 -7.52 -21.24 -0.24
C GLN A 28 -6.23 -20.77 -0.91
N THR A 29 -6.31 -19.86 -1.88
CA THR A 29 -5.12 -19.33 -2.57
C THR A 29 -4.20 -18.62 -1.60
N LEU A 30 -4.75 -17.80 -0.70
CA LEU A 30 -3.96 -17.04 0.28
C LEU A 30 -3.30 -17.93 1.33
N SER A 31 -4.04 -18.92 1.85
CA SER A 31 -3.47 -19.86 2.82
C SER A 31 -2.36 -20.73 2.19
N ASN A 32 -2.51 -21.10 0.92
CA ASN A 32 -1.47 -21.81 0.17
C ASN A 32 -0.23 -20.94 -0.04
N ALA A 33 -0.40 -19.67 -0.42
CA ALA A 33 0.70 -18.73 -0.58
C ALA A 33 1.54 -18.58 0.71
N GLY A 34 0.88 -18.58 1.88
CA GLY A 34 1.53 -18.54 3.19
C GLY A 34 2.01 -19.90 3.69
N CYS A 35 1.81 -20.99 2.96
CA CYS A 35 2.07 -22.37 3.42
C CYS A 35 1.43 -22.67 4.80
N LEU A 36 0.16 -22.27 4.97
CA LEU A 36 -0.63 -22.42 6.19
C LEU A 36 -1.95 -23.15 5.90
N SER A 37 -2.48 -23.86 6.89
CA SER A 37 -3.87 -24.30 6.82
C SER A 37 -4.82 -23.11 6.92
N LYS A 38 -6.02 -23.18 6.33
CA LYS A 38 -7.00 -22.08 6.36
C LYS A 38 -7.28 -21.54 7.75
N TYR A 39 -7.49 -22.45 8.70
CA TYR A 39 -7.78 -22.09 10.08
C TYR A 39 -6.60 -21.38 10.76
N HIS A 40 -5.39 -21.90 10.57
CA HIS A 40 -4.19 -21.30 11.14
C HIS A 40 -3.86 -19.98 10.47
N PHE A 41 -4.07 -19.89 9.16
CA PHE A 41 -3.87 -18.67 8.38
C PHE A 41 -4.69 -17.49 8.92
N HIS A 42 -6.00 -17.66 9.15
CA HIS A 42 -6.84 -16.59 9.71
C HIS A 42 -6.32 -16.04 11.03
N ARG A 43 -5.92 -16.92 11.93
CA ARG A 43 -5.42 -16.53 13.25
C ARG A 43 -4.09 -15.79 13.15
N VAL A 44 -3.16 -16.35 12.38
CA VAL A 44 -1.81 -15.78 12.21
C VAL A 44 -1.89 -14.44 11.46
N PHE A 45 -2.70 -14.38 10.40
CA PHE A 45 -2.90 -13.15 9.64
C PHE A 45 -3.40 -12.03 10.55
N LYS A 46 -4.50 -12.23 11.26
CA LYS A 46 -5.05 -11.23 12.18
C LYS A 46 -4.09 -10.87 13.32
N ALA A 47 -3.34 -11.83 13.85
CA ALA A 47 -2.37 -11.56 14.91
C ALA A 47 -1.20 -10.69 14.45
N ILE A 48 -0.80 -10.79 13.16
CA ILE A 48 0.33 -10.04 12.60
C ILE A 48 -0.12 -8.69 12.03
N THR A 49 -1.26 -8.65 11.32
CA THR A 49 -1.73 -7.43 10.62
C THR A 49 -2.67 -6.58 11.47
N GLY A 50 -3.24 -7.13 12.55
CA GLY A 50 -4.24 -6.47 13.39
C GLY A 50 -5.68 -6.54 12.85
N GLU A 51 -5.89 -6.95 11.59
CA GLU A 51 -7.18 -6.96 10.91
C GLU A 51 -7.46 -8.32 10.26
N THR A 52 -8.72 -8.56 9.84
CA THR A 52 -9.03 -9.78 9.10
C THR A 52 -8.49 -9.70 7.66
N VAL A 53 -8.26 -10.86 7.04
CA VAL A 53 -7.80 -10.89 5.64
C VAL A 53 -8.81 -10.23 4.67
N HIS A 54 -10.10 -10.30 4.97
CA HIS A 54 -11.15 -9.66 4.18
C HIS A 54 -11.06 -8.14 4.29
N ASP A 55 -10.92 -7.61 5.51
CA ASP A 55 -10.81 -6.17 5.76
C ASP A 55 -9.53 -5.62 5.13
N TYR A 56 -8.41 -6.34 5.27
CA TYR A 56 -7.15 -5.98 4.63
C TYR A 56 -7.30 -5.86 3.10
N ILE A 57 -7.87 -6.88 2.44
CA ILE A 57 -8.06 -6.86 0.97
C ILE A 57 -8.97 -5.68 0.57
N LYS A 58 -10.08 -5.49 1.31
CA LYS A 58 -11.02 -4.39 1.04
C LYS A 58 -10.33 -3.03 1.17
N ARG A 59 -9.62 -2.80 2.26
CA ARG A 59 -8.87 -1.56 2.51
C ARG A 59 -7.84 -1.31 1.42
N THR A 60 -6.94 -2.26 1.17
CA THR A 60 -5.88 -2.13 0.16
C THR A 60 -6.45 -1.89 -1.24
N LYS A 61 -7.58 -2.53 -1.58
CA LYS A 61 -8.28 -2.28 -2.84
C LYS A 61 -8.82 -0.86 -2.91
N MET A 62 -9.43 -0.35 -1.85
CA MET A 62 -9.98 1.01 -1.80
C MET A 62 -8.88 2.08 -1.82
N GLU A 63 -7.75 1.84 -1.17
CA GLU A 63 -6.56 2.69 -1.26
C GLU A 63 -6.05 2.78 -2.72
N LYS A 64 -5.96 1.65 -3.41
CA LYS A 64 -5.58 1.62 -4.83
C LYS A 64 -6.60 2.35 -5.73
N VAL A 65 -7.89 2.21 -5.43
CA VAL A 65 -8.98 2.95 -6.10
C VAL A 65 -8.84 4.45 -5.88
N SER A 66 -8.68 4.88 -4.63
CA SER A 66 -8.50 6.29 -4.27
C SER A 66 -7.34 6.92 -5.04
N ARG A 67 -6.19 6.25 -5.05
CA ARG A 67 -5.02 6.68 -5.81
C ARG A 67 -5.28 6.75 -7.31
N ALA A 68 -5.97 5.77 -7.88
CA ALA A 68 -6.30 5.78 -9.31
C ALA A 68 -7.22 6.95 -9.67
N LEU A 69 -8.18 7.28 -8.80
CA LEU A 69 -9.05 8.43 -8.96
C LEU A 69 -8.30 9.76 -8.87
N ALA A 70 -7.28 9.85 -7.99
CA ALA A 70 -6.45 11.02 -7.81
C ALA A 70 -5.46 11.27 -8.97
N LEU A 71 -4.87 10.21 -9.50
CA LEU A 71 -3.79 10.33 -10.49
C LEU A 71 -4.28 10.30 -11.95
N HIS A 72 -5.38 9.60 -12.23
CA HIS A 72 -5.85 9.38 -13.59
C HIS A 72 -7.10 10.21 -13.92
N HIS A 73 -6.99 11.54 -13.90
CA HIS A 73 -8.12 12.44 -14.15
C HIS A 73 -8.73 12.29 -15.55
N THR A 74 -7.93 11.89 -16.54
CA THR A 74 -8.37 11.71 -17.94
C THR A 74 -9.00 10.35 -18.21
N LYS A 75 -8.76 9.35 -17.34
CA LYS A 75 -9.30 7.99 -17.49
C LYS A 75 -10.76 7.95 -17.06
N SER A 76 -11.60 7.22 -17.80
CA SER A 76 -13.01 7.08 -17.42
C SER A 76 -13.14 6.30 -16.09
N LEU A 77 -14.23 6.58 -15.35
CA LEU A 77 -14.52 5.82 -14.12
C LEU A 77 -14.77 4.33 -14.41
N THR A 78 -15.31 4.04 -15.59
CA THR A 78 -15.55 2.69 -16.06
C THR A 78 -14.24 1.95 -16.32
N ASP A 79 -13.27 2.60 -16.94
CA ASP A 79 -11.95 1.99 -17.17
C ASP A 79 -11.21 1.74 -15.86
N ILE A 80 -11.28 2.69 -14.91
CA ILE A 80 -10.73 2.48 -13.56
C ILE A 80 -11.41 1.30 -12.88
N ALA A 81 -12.74 1.18 -12.99
CA ALA A 81 -13.46 0.05 -12.40
C ALA A 81 -12.95 -1.29 -12.96
N PHE A 82 -12.78 -1.40 -14.28
CA PHE A 82 -12.28 -2.63 -14.91
C PHE A 82 -10.83 -2.92 -14.54
N ASP A 83 -9.96 -1.92 -14.49
CA ASP A 83 -8.56 -2.08 -14.03
C ASP A 83 -8.47 -2.58 -12.58
N MET A 84 -9.45 -2.24 -11.75
CA MET A 84 -9.57 -2.71 -10.38
C MET A 84 -10.28 -4.07 -10.26
N GLY A 85 -10.54 -4.74 -11.39
CA GLY A 85 -11.16 -6.07 -11.43
C GLY A 85 -12.66 -6.08 -11.13
N TYR A 86 -13.37 -4.97 -11.31
CA TYR A 86 -14.83 -4.96 -11.20
C TYR A 86 -15.49 -5.38 -12.51
N ASN A 87 -16.54 -6.18 -12.42
CA ASN A 87 -17.31 -6.64 -13.57
C ASN A 87 -18.27 -5.58 -14.11
N SER A 88 -18.52 -4.51 -13.34
CA SER A 88 -19.38 -3.37 -13.77
C SER A 88 -19.03 -2.11 -13.01
N SER A 89 -19.24 -0.97 -13.66
CA SER A 89 -19.09 0.36 -13.05
C SER A 89 -20.12 0.59 -11.92
N ALA A 90 -21.27 -0.05 -11.97
CA ALA A 90 -22.28 0.04 -10.93
C ALA A 90 -21.81 -0.62 -9.61
N ASN A 91 -21.22 -1.81 -9.69
CA ASN A 91 -20.64 -2.48 -8.52
C ASN A 91 -19.48 -1.69 -7.94
N PHE A 92 -18.60 -1.18 -8.79
CA PHE A 92 -17.52 -0.29 -8.40
C PHE A 92 -18.03 0.94 -7.65
N SER A 93 -19.00 1.67 -8.25
CA SER A 93 -19.54 2.89 -7.64
C SER A 93 -20.21 2.62 -6.30
N ARG A 94 -20.94 1.52 -6.18
CA ARG A 94 -21.57 1.11 -4.93
C ARG A 94 -20.54 0.81 -3.85
N ASP A 95 -19.52 0.00 -4.16
CA ASP A 95 -18.50 -0.41 -3.19
C ASP A 95 -17.65 0.78 -2.73
N VAL A 96 -17.31 1.69 -3.65
CA VAL A 96 -16.60 2.94 -3.34
C VAL A 96 -17.46 3.83 -2.45
N SER A 97 -18.74 4.02 -2.80
CA SER A 97 -19.64 4.86 -2.00
C SER A 97 -19.89 4.30 -0.60
N LEU A 98 -19.97 2.98 -0.46
CA LEU A 98 -20.11 2.32 0.84
C LEU A 98 -18.86 2.44 1.71
N TYR A 99 -17.69 2.57 1.10
CA TYR A 99 -16.43 2.65 1.84
C TYR A 99 -16.07 4.07 2.24
N PHE A 100 -16.21 5.03 1.32
CA PHE A 100 -15.78 6.42 1.51
C PHE A 100 -16.92 7.38 1.85
N ASP A 101 -18.16 6.90 1.89
CA ASP A 101 -19.38 7.74 2.00
C ASP A 101 -19.48 8.83 0.90
N LYS A 102 -18.80 8.59 -0.22
CA LYS A 102 -18.72 9.51 -1.38
C LYS A 102 -18.70 8.71 -2.68
N SER A 103 -19.33 9.27 -3.72
CA SER A 103 -19.24 8.66 -5.05
C SER A 103 -17.83 8.78 -5.65
N PRO A 104 -17.44 7.90 -6.58
CA PRO A 104 -16.14 8.01 -7.27
C PRO A 104 -15.92 9.36 -7.95
N SER A 105 -17.00 9.97 -8.48
CA SER A 105 -16.96 11.29 -9.11
C SER A 105 -16.68 12.41 -8.11
N GLN A 106 -17.28 12.33 -6.91
CA GLN A 106 -17.03 13.27 -5.82
C GLN A 106 -15.60 13.18 -5.33
N ILE A 107 -15.11 11.93 -5.07
CA ILE A 107 -13.73 11.71 -4.66
C ILE A 107 -12.78 12.32 -5.69
N ARG A 108 -12.97 12.02 -6.99
CA ARG A 108 -12.13 12.58 -8.06
C ARG A 108 -12.17 14.10 -8.10
N SER A 109 -13.34 14.72 -7.88
CA SER A 109 -13.46 16.19 -7.92
C SER A 109 -12.80 16.88 -6.74
N GLU A 110 -12.81 16.25 -5.58
CA GLU A 110 -12.15 16.74 -4.36
C GLU A 110 -10.63 16.56 -4.43
N MET A 111 -10.19 15.46 -5.01
CA MET A 111 -8.78 15.15 -5.29
C MET A 111 -8.25 15.90 -6.53
N LYS A 112 -8.79 17.07 -6.90
CA LYS A 112 -8.11 17.91 -7.90
C LYS A 112 -6.64 18.02 -7.48
N PRO A 113 -5.69 17.94 -8.45
CA PRO A 113 -4.31 18.12 -8.09
C PRO A 113 -4.26 19.41 -7.30
N HIS A 114 -4.12 19.29 -6.00
CA HIS A 114 -3.68 20.42 -5.23
C HIS A 114 -2.40 20.81 -5.95
N SER A 115 -2.40 21.98 -6.57
CA SER A 115 -1.13 22.66 -6.78
C SER A 115 -0.58 22.71 -5.35
N VAL A 116 0.23 21.71 -5.03
CA VAL A 116 0.92 21.69 -3.74
C VAL A 116 1.62 23.03 -3.76
N SER A 117 1.07 23.96 -2.99
CA SER A 117 1.74 25.21 -2.74
C SER A 117 2.95 24.82 -1.90
N ILE A 118 3.93 24.22 -2.59
CA ILE A 118 5.21 23.92 -1.98
C ILE A 118 5.70 25.29 -1.53
N HIS A 119 5.75 25.47 -0.22
CA HIS A 119 6.27 26.71 0.37
C HIS A 119 7.56 27.07 -0.38
N ASP A 120 7.71 28.34 -0.73
CA ASP A 120 8.83 28.78 -1.57
C ASP A 120 10.19 28.38 -0.98
N GLU A 121 10.29 28.22 0.34
CA GLU A 121 11.44 27.65 1.04
C GLU A 121 11.75 26.19 0.63
N ILE A 122 10.73 25.36 0.40
CA ILE A 122 10.92 23.97 -0.05
C ILE A 122 11.26 23.96 -1.54
N LYS A 123 10.67 24.84 -2.36
CA LYS A 123 11.01 24.95 -3.78
C LYS A 123 12.49 25.28 -4.03
N SER A 124 13.09 26.08 -3.15
CA SER A 124 14.51 26.43 -3.26
C SER A 124 15.45 25.26 -2.91
N SER A 125 14.99 24.28 -2.14
CA SER A 125 15.77 23.11 -1.73
C SER A 125 15.55 21.88 -2.61
N ILE A 126 14.53 21.87 -3.49
CA ILE A 126 14.23 20.77 -4.40
C ILE A 126 14.83 21.07 -5.78
N SER A 127 15.78 20.25 -6.23
CA SER A 127 16.26 20.28 -7.60
C SER A 127 15.71 19.08 -8.38
N PHE A 128 15.00 19.33 -9.48
CA PHE A 128 14.59 18.26 -10.38
C PHE A 128 15.79 17.83 -11.23
N LYS A 129 16.27 16.61 -11.03
CA LYS A 129 17.40 16.05 -11.78
C LYS A 129 17.00 15.23 -13.00
N GLY A 130 15.70 14.98 -13.19
CA GLY A 130 15.19 14.17 -14.28
C GLY A 130 14.52 12.89 -13.80
N VAL A 131 14.07 12.08 -14.75
CA VAL A 131 13.47 10.76 -14.50
C VAL A 131 14.50 9.71 -14.90
N GLU A 132 14.93 8.89 -13.95
CA GLU A 132 15.84 7.76 -14.20
C GLU A 132 15.08 6.44 -14.13
N LYS A 133 15.38 5.55 -15.08
CA LYS A 133 14.95 4.16 -15.01
C LYS A 133 15.88 3.40 -14.07
N LEU A 134 15.40 3.04 -12.91
CA LEU A 134 16.15 2.17 -12.00
C LEU A 134 16.22 0.76 -12.57
N ASN A 135 17.43 0.24 -12.73
CA ASN A 135 17.67 -1.17 -13.05
C ASN A 135 17.25 -2.04 -11.85
N ASN A 136 17.04 -3.34 -12.09
CA ASN A 136 16.68 -4.29 -11.03
C ASN A 136 17.64 -4.18 -9.84
N LYS A 137 17.16 -3.60 -8.75
CA LYS A 137 17.89 -3.47 -7.49
C LYS A 137 17.24 -4.37 -6.45
N ARG A 138 18.05 -5.02 -5.64
CA ARG A 138 17.54 -5.65 -4.41
C ARG A 138 17.27 -4.56 -3.41
N ILE A 139 16.06 -4.55 -2.87
CA ILE A 139 15.64 -3.59 -1.85
C ILE A 139 15.44 -4.32 -0.52
N LEU A 140 15.78 -3.65 0.56
CA LEU A 140 15.38 -4.03 1.89
C LEU A 140 14.18 -3.15 2.25
N TYR A 141 13.10 -3.76 2.68
CA TYR A 141 11.90 -3.03 3.05
C TYR A 141 11.29 -3.56 4.35
N THR A 142 10.52 -2.73 5.00
CA THR A 142 9.65 -3.10 6.11
C THR A 142 8.28 -2.50 5.88
N ARG A 143 7.24 -3.15 6.41
CA ARG A 143 5.86 -2.68 6.35
C ARG A 143 5.43 -2.11 7.68
N ILE A 144 4.70 -1.01 7.64
CA ILE A 144 4.06 -0.41 8.80
C ILE A 144 2.59 -0.78 8.74
N HIS A 145 2.09 -1.48 9.77
CA HIS A 145 0.75 -2.04 9.78
C HIS A 145 -0.28 -1.19 10.53
N ASN A 146 0.14 -0.18 11.29
CA ASN A 146 -0.73 0.57 12.22
C ASN A 146 -1.00 2.01 11.79
N GLY A 147 -1.16 2.24 10.49
CA GLY A 147 -1.47 3.55 9.93
C GLY A 147 -0.28 4.50 9.84
N TYR A 148 -0.55 5.67 9.27
CA TYR A 148 0.44 6.70 8.96
C TYR A 148 0.66 7.62 10.16
N LYS A 149 1.39 7.16 11.17
CA LYS A 149 1.82 8.02 12.27
C LYS A 149 3.30 8.35 12.09
N ALA A 150 3.64 9.64 12.07
CA ALA A 150 4.99 10.12 11.78
C ALA A 150 6.06 9.59 12.74
N ASP A 151 5.70 9.36 14.00
CA ASP A 151 6.55 8.74 15.02
C ASP A 151 6.84 7.28 14.69
N ILE A 152 5.81 6.48 14.35
CA ILE A 152 5.95 5.07 13.98
C ILE A 152 6.79 4.92 12.70
N ILE A 153 6.56 5.78 11.69
CA ILE A 153 7.34 5.79 10.46
C ILE A 153 8.82 6.04 10.78
N ARG A 154 9.10 7.06 11.60
CA ARG A 154 10.48 7.42 11.98
C ARG A 154 11.18 6.31 12.75
N GLU A 155 10.52 5.71 13.74
CA GLU A 155 11.07 4.61 14.53
C GLU A 155 11.31 3.35 13.69
N THR A 156 10.36 3.02 12.81
CA THR A 156 10.48 1.86 11.91
C THR A 156 11.64 2.06 10.94
N PHE A 157 11.79 3.27 10.40
CA PHE A 157 12.88 3.61 9.47
C PHE A 157 14.23 3.56 10.18
N ALA A 158 14.32 4.13 11.38
CA ALA A 158 15.54 4.08 12.21
C ALA A 158 15.92 2.63 12.55
N SER A 159 14.96 1.80 12.91
CA SER A 159 15.17 0.38 13.21
C SER A 159 15.65 -0.40 11.97
N LEU A 160 15.07 -0.13 10.80
CA LEU A 160 15.50 -0.72 9.53
C LEU A 160 16.93 -0.33 9.17
N CYS A 161 17.26 0.95 9.32
CA CYS A 161 18.62 1.46 9.08
C CYS A 161 19.64 0.84 10.06
N ALA A 162 19.33 0.78 11.36
CA ALA A 162 20.19 0.18 12.36
C ALA A 162 20.43 -1.31 12.07
N TRP A 163 19.37 -2.04 11.73
CA TRP A 163 19.47 -3.45 11.34
C TRP A 163 20.34 -3.63 10.09
N ALA A 164 20.11 -2.81 9.08
CA ALA A 164 20.87 -2.87 7.83
C ALA A 164 22.36 -2.53 8.04
N MET A 165 22.68 -1.54 8.86
CA MET A 165 24.07 -1.23 9.23
C MET A 165 24.74 -2.37 9.96
N TYR A 166 24.03 -3.04 10.87
CA TYR A 166 24.57 -4.17 11.61
C TYR A 166 24.92 -5.36 10.72
N TYR A 167 24.00 -5.74 9.79
CA TYR A 167 24.18 -6.93 8.95
C TYR A 167 25.01 -6.70 7.70
N PHE A 168 24.94 -5.52 7.09
CA PHE A 168 25.63 -5.22 5.83
C PHE A 168 26.94 -4.44 5.97
N LYS A 169 27.33 -4.08 7.20
CA LYS A 169 28.63 -3.44 7.52
C LYS A 169 29.03 -2.37 6.51
N SER A 170 28.33 -1.28 6.44
CA SER A 170 28.60 -0.13 5.57
C SER A 170 28.31 -0.30 4.07
N ARG A 171 27.73 -1.38 3.61
CA ARG A 171 27.31 -1.53 2.21
C ARG A 171 25.87 -1.10 1.95
N ILE A 172 25.30 -0.25 2.78
CA ILE A 172 24.03 0.39 2.48
C ILE A 172 24.33 1.44 1.44
N GLY A 173 23.82 1.24 0.21
CA GLY A 173 23.92 2.26 -0.82
C GLY A 173 23.31 3.57 -0.30
N GLU A 174 23.86 4.69 -0.73
CA GLU A 174 23.54 6.05 -0.24
C GLU A 174 22.11 6.51 -0.51
N GLN A 175 21.21 5.65 -1.02
CA GLN A 175 19.84 6.01 -1.36
C GLN A 175 18.84 5.29 -0.43
N LEU A 176 18.30 6.05 0.50
CA LEU A 176 17.11 5.68 1.25
C LEU A 176 15.89 6.17 0.47
N ILE A 177 15.03 5.25 0.04
CA ILE A 177 13.82 5.56 -0.70
C ILE A 177 12.64 5.22 0.21
N GLY A 178 11.88 6.24 0.61
CA GLY A 178 10.58 6.06 1.25
C GLY A 178 9.50 6.02 0.16
N ILE A 179 8.70 4.96 0.12
CA ILE A 179 7.52 4.89 -0.73
C ILE A 179 6.31 4.95 0.19
N GLY A 180 5.60 6.08 0.18
CA GLY A 180 4.29 6.23 0.81
C GLY A 180 3.22 5.75 -0.16
N TYR A 181 2.35 4.83 0.31
CA TYR A 181 1.24 4.34 -0.50
C TYR A 181 -0.06 5.07 -0.19
N ASP A 182 -0.14 5.78 0.94
CA ASP A 182 -1.34 6.47 1.40
C ASP A 182 -1.09 7.95 1.65
N ASP A 183 -2.10 8.75 1.33
CA ASP A 183 -2.19 10.12 1.81
C ASP A 183 -2.84 10.07 3.21
N PRO A 184 -2.20 10.60 4.26
CA PRO A 184 -2.75 10.60 5.61
C PRO A 184 -4.09 11.34 5.72
N ASP A 185 -4.39 12.25 4.80
CA ASP A 185 -5.66 12.98 4.76
C ASP A 185 -6.81 12.14 4.17
N PHE A 186 -6.50 11.00 3.55
CA PHE A 186 -7.46 10.09 2.91
C PHE A 186 -7.48 8.68 3.49
N ALA A 187 -6.57 8.34 4.40
CA ALA A 187 -6.62 7.07 5.11
C ALA A 187 -7.72 7.14 6.17
N PRO A 188 -8.76 6.29 6.14
CA PRO A 188 -9.71 6.22 7.24
C PRO A 188 -8.97 5.79 8.51
N LEU A 189 -9.19 6.53 9.58
CA LEU A 189 -8.67 6.27 10.93
C LEU A 189 -9.14 4.90 11.46
#